data_af05d32294ad0a16c4113750d734925b
#
_entry.id   af05d32294ad0a16c4113750d734925b
#
_cell.length_a   1.000
_cell.length_b   1.000
_cell.length_c   1.000
_cell.angle_alpha   90.00
_cell.angle_beta   90.00
_cell.angle_gamma   90.00
#
_symmetry.space_group_name_H-M   'P 1'
#
loop_
_entity.id
_entity.type
_entity.pdbx_description
1 polymer ?
#
loop_
_entity_poly.entity_id
_entity_poly.type
_entity_poly.pdbx_seq_one_letter_code
_entity_poly.pdbx_strand_id
1 'polypeptide(L)'
;MWRRIEAHPKAWDMIVVGGGATGVGVAIDAAARGYAVLLLEQSDFGKGTSSRSTKLAHGGLRYLEQGNIGLVMEALKERGLLLENAPHIVHDLAFVLPNYDWWEAPFYGLGLKLYQLLAGKYGFGTSRILSREETLAHLPTLKTEGLRGGAVYYDGQFDDARLLIHMVATAFEQGATLLNYVEVTGLTKDAHGFVDGVTARDVETGNEFRAVAKVVVNATGAFSDLLRLKAEPSAAPMIVPSQGIHLVFEASFLQGESAIMVPHTRDGRVLFAIPWHGHTLVGTTDTPIGAATLEPVAMEQEIEFILATAGQYLTKAPTRDDVLSVFAGVRPLVRATGVTSGAVSTAALSRDHVIHIDRSGLVTVCGGKWTTYRHMAEDCVDQAATLAQLPEKPCVTHHLHIHGFHDEAKEEAAKEFGALAVHGSDAYEIRKLIETDAGLGEPLHAALPYVKAEVIWAARHEMARTVEDTLARRTRALFLNARAALAMAPAVADLMASELGWDEATRTKQLAAFRDVAANYVLHP
;
A
#
# COMPACT_ATOMS: atom_id res chain seq x y z
N MET A 1 -20.63 -6.91 -10.47
CA MET A 1 -19.46 -7.46 -11.16
C MET A 1 -19.75 -8.81 -11.82
N TRP A 2 -20.29 -9.83 -11.12
CA TRP A 2 -20.59 -11.15 -11.71
C TRP A 2 -21.42 -11.06 -12.99
N ARG A 3 -22.49 -10.25 -13.03
CA ARG A 3 -23.29 -10.03 -14.26
C ARG A 3 -22.47 -9.51 -15.45
N ARG A 4 -21.35 -8.78 -15.21
CA ARG A 4 -20.47 -8.32 -16.31
C ARG A 4 -19.67 -9.49 -16.88
N ILE A 5 -19.25 -10.45 -16.06
CA ILE A 5 -18.56 -11.66 -16.54
C ILE A 5 -19.50 -12.52 -17.35
N GLU A 6 -20.71 -12.79 -16.82
CA GLU A 6 -21.74 -13.59 -17.51
C GLU A 6 -22.18 -12.95 -18.85
N ALA A 7 -22.25 -11.61 -18.86
CA ALA A 7 -22.64 -10.86 -20.07
C ALA A 7 -21.47 -10.64 -21.05
N HIS A 8 -20.24 -11.07 -20.74
CA HIS A 8 -19.07 -10.87 -21.61
C HIS A 8 -18.88 -12.08 -22.54
N PRO A 9 -19.38 -12.02 -23.79
CA PRO A 9 -19.44 -13.21 -24.67
C PRO A 9 -18.12 -13.49 -25.41
N LYS A 10 -17.12 -12.63 -25.24
CA LYS A 10 -15.84 -12.69 -25.95
C LYS A 10 -14.68 -12.92 -24.99
N ALA A 11 -13.52 -13.30 -25.52
CA ALA A 11 -12.29 -13.28 -24.75
C ALA A 11 -11.99 -11.86 -24.26
N TRP A 12 -11.54 -11.73 -23.02
CA TRP A 12 -10.99 -10.48 -22.49
C TRP A 12 -9.74 -10.07 -23.27
N ASP A 13 -9.47 -8.78 -23.39
CA ASP A 13 -8.18 -8.36 -23.92
C ASP A 13 -7.08 -8.70 -22.92
N MET A 14 -7.31 -8.45 -21.63
CA MET A 14 -6.39 -8.74 -20.53
C MET A 14 -7.11 -9.37 -19.33
N ILE A 15 -6.52 -10.43 -18.74
CA ILE A 15 -6.85 -10.85 -17.38
C ILE A 15 -5.67 -10.50 -16.48
N VAL A 16 -5.95 -9.78 -15.38
CA VAL A 16 -4.96 -9.42 -14.37
C VAL A 16 -5.21 -10.26 -13.12
N VAL A 17 -4.19 -10.97 -12.65
CA VAL A 17 -4.24 -11.79 -11.44
C VAL A 17 -3.52 -11.08 -10.30
N GLY A 18 -4.27 -10.72 -9.26
CA GLY A 18 -3.79 -10.00 -8.09
C GLY A 18 -4.32 -8.57 -7.97
N GLY A 19 -4.96 -8.27 -6.85
CA GLY A 19 -5.62 -6.99 -6.52
C GLY A 19 -4.79 -6.07 -5.61
N GLY A 20 -3.46 -6.13 -5.71
CA GLY A 20 -2.58 -5.15 -5.10
C GLY A 20 -2.41 -3.89 -5.95
N ALA A 21 -1.63 -2.91 -5.48
CA ALA A 21 -1.39 -1.64 -6.18
C ALA A 21 -0.96 -1.81 -7.63
N THR A 22 -0.06 -2.77 -7.89
CA THR A 22 0.43 -3.06 -9.24
C THR A 22 -0.69 -3.59 -10.14
N GLY A 23 -1.44 -4.60 -9.70
CA GLY A 23 -2.49 -5.20 -10.51
C GLY A 23 -3.67 -4.26 -10.76
N VAL A 24 -4.09 -3.51 -9.74
CA VAL A 24 -5.14 -2.49 -9.90
C VAL A 24 -4.64 -1.36 -10.80
N GLY A 25 -3.37 -0.95 -10.68
CA GLY A 25 -2.75 0.01 -11.60
C GLY A 25 -2.78 -0.46 -13.06
N VAL A 26 -2.41 -1.73 -13.33
CA VAL A 26 -2.50 -2.34 -14.66
C VAL A 26 -3.96 -2.34 -15.16
N ALA A 27 -4.91 -2.67 -14.30
CA ALA A 27 -6.33 -2.66 -14.67
C ALA A 27 -6.83 -1.26 -15.01
N ILE A 28 -6.40 -0.21 -14.27
CA ILE A 28 -6.72 1.19 -14.57
C ILE A 28 -6.15 1.57 -15.93
N ASP A 29 -4.86 1.36 -16.15
CA ASP A 29 -4.19 1.82 -17.36
C ASP A 29 -4.75 1.12 -18.60
N ALA A 30 -4.93 -0.19 -18.55
CA ALA A 30 -5.50 -0.96 -19.64
C ALA A 30 -6.96 -0.56 -19.95
N ALA A 31 -7.80 -0.40 -18.92
CA ALA A 31 -9.20 -0.01 -19.10
C ALA A 31 -9.33 1.44 -19.60
N ALA A 32 -8.52 2.38 -19.08
CA ALA A 32 -8.50 3.77 -19.51
C ALA A 32 -8.08 3.90 -20.99
N ARG A 33 -7.24 2.98 -21.50
CA ARG A 33 -6.94 2.84 -22.94
C ARG A 33 -8.08 2.16 -23.72
N GLY A 34 -9.16 1.70 -23.04
CA GLY A 34 -10.33 1.06 -23.65
C GLY A 34 -10.09 -0.38 -24.07
N TYR A 35 -9.24 -1.13 -23.37
CA TYR A 35 -9.16 -2.58 -23.46
C TYR A 35 -10.18 -3.25 -22.52
N ALA A 36 -10.68 -4.42 -22.88
CA ALA A 36 -11.56 -5.22 -22.04
C ALA A 36 -10.72 -5.93 -20.96
N VAL A 37 -10.88 -5.54 -19.69
CA VAL A 37 -10.04 -6.01 -18.58
C VAL A 37 -10.87 -6.72 -17.51
N LEU A 38 -10.39 -7.91 -17.09
CA LEU A 38 -10.85 -8.64 -15.92
C LEU A 38 -9.72 -8.73 -14.90
N LEU A 39 -9.95 -8.26 -13.67
CA LEU A 39 -9.03 -8.45 -12.55
C LEU A 39 -9.64 -9.39 -11.52
N LEU A 40 -8.84 -10.37 -11.06
CA LEU A 40 -9.23 -11.37 -10.07
C LEU A 40 -8.27 -11.33 -8.86
N GLU A 41 -8.85 -11.18 -7.65
CA GLU A 41 -8.13 -11.17 -6.38
C GLU A 41 -8.69 -12.26 -5.45
N GLN A 42 -7.82 -13.12 -4.92
CA GLN A 42 -8.22 -14.26 -4.07
C GLN A 42 -8.77 -13.87 -2.70
N SER A 43 -8.42 -12.69 -2.23
CA SER A 43 -8.83 -12.14 -0.92
C SER A 43 -9.49 -10.78 -1.12
N ASP A 44 -9.37 -9.87 -0.15
CA ASP A 44 -9.73 -8.48 -0.37
C ASP A 44 -8.61 -7.72 -1.10
N PHE A 45 -8.97 -6.67 -1.83
CA PHE A 45 -8.01 -5.78 -2.48
C PHE A 45 -7.00 -5.24 -1.47
N GLY A 46 -5.72 -5.38 -1.78
CA GLY A 46 -4.64 -4.89 -0.95
C GLY A 46 -4.33 -5.70 0.30
N LYS A 47 -4.89 -6.88 0.49
CA LYS A 47 -4.61 -7.73 1.66
C LYS A 47 -3.12 -8.06 1.82
N GLY A 48 -2.36 -8.15 0.74
CA GLY A 48 -0.92 -8.37 0.76
C GLY A 48 -0.11 -7.12 1.12
N THR A 49 0.99 -6.90 0.41
CA THR A 49 1.98 -5.84 0.67
C THR A 49 1.40 -4.42 0.60
N SER A 50 0.41 -4.20 -0.26
CA SER A 50 -0.06 -2.86 -0.61
C SER A 50 -0.71 -2.07 0.52
N SER A 51 -1.26 -2.72 1.55
CA SER A 51 -1.80 -2.05 2.76
C SER A 51 -0.81 -2.01 3.94
N ARG A 52 0.40 -2.53 3.76
CA ARG A 52 1.40 -2.76 4.82
C ARG A 52 2.70 -1.98 4.58
N SER A 53 2.63 -0.89 3.82
CA SER A 53 3.76 -0.01 3.52
C SER A 53 4.11 0.92 4.69
N THR A 54 5.20 1.69 4.56
CA THR A 54 5.54 2.77 5.50
C THR A 54 4.65 4.02 5.31
N LYS A 55 3.66 4.00 4.42
CA LYS A 55 2.74 5.11 4.11
C LYS A 55 3.42 6.34 3.50
N LEU A 56 4.54 6.12 2.80
CA LEU A 56 5.33 7.17 2.15
C LEU A 56 5.41 6.97 0.64
N ALA A 57 5.09 8.04 -0.10
CA ALA A 57 5.38 8.18 -1.51
C ALA A 57 6.64 9.03 -1.65
N HIS A 58 7.78 8.39 -1.88
CA HIS A 58 9.09 9.03 -1.76
C HIS A 58 9.97 8.80 -2.99
N GLY A 59 10.82 9.80 -3.32
CA GLY A 59 11.79 9.71 -4.40
C GLY A 59 12.99 8.81 -4.09
N GLY A 60 13.18 8.46 -2.82
CA GLY A 60 14.24 7.55 -2.40
C GLY A 60 15.61 8.21 -2.28
N LEU A 61 15.75 9.16 -1.37
CA LEU A 61 17.02 9.87 -1.09
C LEU A 61 18.24 8.94 -1.00
N ARG A 62 18.08 7.73 -0.42
CA ARG A 62 19.14 6.72 -0.32
C ARG A 62 19.67 6.25 -1.68
N TYR A 63 18.85 6.25 -2.75
CA TYR A 63 19.33 5.86 -4.09
C TYR A 63 20.20 6.92 -4.72
N LEU A 64 20.05 8.17 -4.27
CA LEU A 64 20.95 9.25 -4.66
C LEU A 64 22.37 9.01 -4.13
N GLU A 65 22.50 8.54 -2.88
CA GLU A 65 23.78 8.12 -2.31
C GLU A 65 24.43 6.97 -3.08
N GLN A 66 23.61 6.09 -3.67
CA GLN A 66 24.06 4.97 -4.50
C GLN A 66 24.32 5.35 -5.97
N GLY A 67 24.12 6.63 -6.33
CA GLY A 67 24.34 7.15 -7.68
C GLY A 67 23.24 6.77 -8.71
N ASN A 68 22.11 6.21 -8.27
CA ASN A 68 21.01 5.85 -9.16
C ASN A 68 20.06 7.05 -9.41
N ILE A 69 20.56 8.03 -10.18
CA ILE A 69 19.85 9.28 -10.48
C ILE A 69 18.57 9.03 -11.27
N GLY A 70 18.57 8.08 -12.22
CA GLY A 70 17.41 7.77 -13.06
C GLY A 70 16.19 7.32 -12.21
N LEU A 71 16.41 6.37 -11.30
CA LEU A 71 15.37 5.87 -10.39
C LEU A 71 14.84 6.98 -9.46
N VAL A 72 15.71 7.88 -9.03
CA VAL A 72 15.30 9.04 -8.19
C VAL A 72 14.42 9.99 -8.99
N MET A 73 14.82 10.37 -10.21
CA MET A 73 14.03 11.27 -11.06
C MET A 73 12.66 10.70 -11.41
N GLU A 74 12.60 9.41 -11.77
CA GLU A 74 11.34 8.70 -12.03
C GLU A 74 10.43 8.71 -10.79
N ALA A 75 10.96 8.31 -9.63
CA ALA A 75 10.19 8.27 -8.40
C ALA A 75 9.71 9.66 -7.96
N LEU A 76 10.50 10.73 -8.17
CA LEU A 76 10.11 12.11 -7.89
C LEU A 76 8.99 12.58 -8.82
N LYS A 77 9.06 12.23 -10.12
CA LYS A 77 7.99 12.51 -11.09
C LYS A 77 6.69 11.79 -10.70
N GLU A 78 6.76 10.49 -10.47
CA GLU A 78 5.59 9.69 -10.13
C GLU A 78 4.96 10.11 -8.78
N ARG A 79 5.77 10.52 -7.79
CA ARG A 79 5.30 11.13 -6.55
C ARG A 79 4.49 12.41 -6.81
N GLY A 80 4.98 13.28 -7.70
CA GLY A 80 4.26 14.50 -8.07
C GLY A 80 2.94 14.21 -8.76
N LEU A 81 2.95 13.30 -9.74
CA LEU A 81 1.72 12.87 -10.43
C LEU A 81 0.71 12.23 -9.46
N LEU A 82 1.20 11.49 -8.47
CA LEU A 82 0.33 10.89 -7.46
C LEU A 82 -0.38 11.96 -6.60
N LEU A 83 0.34 13.02 -6.21
CA LEU A 83 -0.26 14.17 -5.52
C LEU A 83 -1.27 14.91 -6.40
N GLU A 84 -0.94 15.15 -7.68
CA GLU A 84 -1.84 15.82 -8.62
C GLU A 84 -3.12 15.01 -8.85
N ASN A 85 -3.04 13.68 -8.91
CA ASN A 85 -4.17 12.80 -9.21
C ASN A 85 -5.00 12.37 -7.99
N ALA A 86 -4.43 12.44 -6.77
CA ALA A 86 -5.10 12.00 -5.53
C ALA A 86 -4.83 12.92 -4.34
N PRO A 87 -5.06 14.25 -4.43
CA PRO A 87 -4.71 15.23 -3.38
C PRO A 87 -5.48 15.02 -2.07
N HIS A 88 -6.63 14.37 -2.09
CA HIS A 88 -7.44 14.04 -0.92
C HIS A 88 -6.81 12.95 -0.05
N ILE A 89 -5.90 12.14 -0.59
CA ILE A 89 -5.23 11.03 0.13
C ILE A 89 -3.74 11.29 0.29
N VAL A 90 -3.11 11.89 -0.72
CA VAL A 90 -1.66 12.14 -0.78
C VAL A 90 -1.36 13.58 -0.42
N HIS A 91 -0.33 13.80 0.39
CA HIS A 91 0.10 15.14 0.78
C HIS A 91 1.62 15.15 1.04
N ASP A 92 2.18 16.34 1.06
CA ASP A 92 3.56 16.53 1.47
C ASP A 92 3.73 16.38 2.98
N LEU A 93 4.87 15.87 3.38
CA LEU A 93 5.30 15.71 4.76
C LEU A 93 6.73 16.21 4.92
N ALA A 94 6.96 17.03 5.94
CA ALA A 94 8.30 17.46 6.32
C ALA A 94 9.05 16.34 7.03
N PHE A 95 10.25 16.02 6.54
CA PHE A 95 11.17 15.06 7.16
C PHE A 95 12.36 15.80 7.74
N VAL A 96 12.64 15.57 8.99
CA VAL A 96 13.81 16.13 9.67
C VAL A 96 14.82 15.01 9.90
N LEU A 97 16.05 15.26 9.45
CA LEU A 97 17.23 14.47 9.77
C LEU A 97 17.95 15.17 10.92
N PRO A 98 17.86 14.66 12.16
CA PRO A 98 18.57 15.27 13.27
C PRO A 98 20.09 15.03 13.14
N ASN A 99 20.89 16.06 13.38
CA ASN A 99 22.34 16.01 13.27
C ASN A 99 22.99 15.99 14.67
N TYR A 100 23.79 14.98 14.92
CA TYR A 100 24.56 14.81 16.15
C TYR A 100 26.06 15.04 15.91
N ASP A 101 26.55 14.76 14.71
CA ASP A 101 27.93 14.99 14.29
C ASP A 101 28.08 16.28 13.44
N TRP A 102 29.27 16.91 13.49
CA TRP A 102 29.52 18.18 12.82
C TRP A 102 29.54 18.09 11.27
N TRP A 103 29.86 16.93 10.72
CA TRP A 103 29.98 16.70 9.28
C TRP A 103 28.60 16.38 8.61
N GLU A 104 27.60 16.00 9.38
CA GLU A 104 26.28 15.60 8.89
C GLU A 104 25.55 16.75 8.20
N ALA A 105 25.56 17.95 8.77
CA ALA A 105 24.87 19.11 8.22
C ALA A 105 25.35 19.49 6.80
N PRO A 106 26.67 19.63 6.51
CA PRO A 106 27.14 19.89 5.15
C PRO A 106 26.83 18.75 4.18
N PHE A 107 26.98 17.51 4.61
CA PHE A 107 26.73 16.33 3.79
C PHE A 107 25.27 16.23 3.36
N TYR A 108 24.35 16.23 4.33
CA TYR A 108 22.92 16.19 4.03
C TYR A 108 22.45 17.44 3.30
N GLY A 109 22.97 18.62 3.62
CA GLY A 109 22.62 19.86 2.95
C GLY A 109 22.89 19.84 1.44
N LEU A 110 24.03 19.28 1.02
CA LEU A 110 24.36 19.13 -0.40
C LEU A 110 23.46 18.08 -1.08
N GLY A 111 23.28 16.91 -0.45
CA GLY A 111 22.45 15.83 -0.95
C GLY A 111 20.99 16.24 -1.12
N LEU A 112 20.42 16.94 -0.15
CA LEU A 112 19.03 17.41 -0.19
C LEU A 112 18.80 18.52 -1.22
N LYS A 113 19.78 19.41 -1.44
CA LYS A 113 19.70 20.40 -2.54
C LYS A 113 19.70 19.74 -3.91
N LEU A 114 20.54 18.70 -4.09
CA LEU A 114 20.53 17.92 -5.33
C LEU A 114 19.19 17.18 -5.51
N TYR A 115 18.68 16.56 -4.45
CA TYR A 115 17.36 15.89 -4.47
C TYR A 115 16.23 16.85 -4.85
N GLN A 116 16.23 18.06 -4.28
CA GLN A 116 15.27 19.11 -4.62
C GLN A 116 15.41 19.58 -6.09
N LEU A 117 16.65 19.73 -6.58
CA LEU A 117 16.89 20.10 -7.98
C LEU A 117 16.36 19.03 -8.95
N LEU A 118 16.59 17.75 -8.64
CA LEU A 118 16.11 16.63 -9.45
C LEU A 118 14.58 16.52 -9.47
N ALA A 119 13.89 16.98 -8.42
CA ALA A 119 12.42 17.01 -8.37
C ALA A 119 11.81 18.02 -9.36
N GLY A 120 12.52 19.11 -9.71
CA GLY A 120 12.06 20.11 -10.66
C GLY A 120 10.64 20.63 -10.32
N LYS A 121 9.73 20.58 -11.28
CA LYS A 121 8.32 21.00 -11.09
C LYS A 121 7.50 20.12 -10.13
N TYR A 122 7.98 18.93 -9.82
CA TYR A 122 7.36 17.98 -8.88
C TYR A 122 7.92 18.10 -7.45
N GLY A 123 8.63 19.19 -7.14
CA GLY A 123 9.14 19.50 -5.80
C GLY A 123 8.02 19.86 -4.83
N PHE A 124 8.09 19.40 -3.57
CA PHE A 124 7.05 19.66 -2.55
C PHE A 124 7.40 20.84 -1.66
N GLY A 125 8.63 21.07 -1.34
CA GLY A 125 9.06 22.17 -0.45
C GLY A 125 10.53 22.46 -0.60
N THR A 126 11.03 23.44 0.18
CA THR A 126 12.43 23.85 0.14
C THR A 126 13.23 23.18 1.24
N SER A 127 14.24 22.41 0.84
CA SER A 127 15.19 21.79 1.78
C SER A 127 16.11 22.85 2.39
N ARG A 128 16.32 22.81 3.70
CA ARG A 128 17.20 23.72 4.42
C ARG A 128 17.87 23.05 5.62
N ILE A 129 18.99 23.59 6.04
CA ILE A 129 19.63 23.25 7.31
C ILE A 129 18.92 23.99 8.44
N LEU A 130 18.69 23.32 9.54
CA LEU A 130 18.01 23.80 10.73
C LEU A 130 19.01 24.01 11.86
N SER A 131 18.85 25.10 12.62
CA SER A 131 19.46 25.24 13.94
C SER A 131 18.94 24.18 14.91
N ARG A 132 19.56 24.08 16.08
CA ARG A 132 19.07 23.19 17.14
C ARG A 132 17.66 23.56 17.60
N GLU A 133 17.39 24.86 17.76
CA GLU A 133 16.11 25.42 18.17
C GLU A 133 15.02 25.15 17.11
N GLU A 134 15.34 25.38 15.83
CA GLU A 134 14.42 25.07 14.73
C GLU A 134 14.13 23.57 14.63
N THR A 135 15.15 22.72 14.83
CA THR A 135 14.97 21.26 14.85
C THR A 135 14.01 20.84 15.95
N LEU A 136 14.14 21.40 17.15
CA LEU A 136 13.25 21.11 18.27
C LEU A 136 11.86 21.74 18.10
N ALA A 137 11.71 22.81 17.33
CA ALA A 137 10.41 23.35 16.96
C ALA A 137 9.64 22.40 16.02
N HIS A 138 10.35 21.73 15.10
CA HIS A 138 9.78 20.70 14.24
C HIS A 138 9.50 19.39 15.01
N LEU A 139 10.35 19.03 15.95
CA LEU A 139 10.34 17.74 16.66
C LEU A 139 10.52 17.94 18.18
N PRO A 140 9.49 18.39 18.91
CA PRO A 140 9.59 18.69 20.34
C PRO A 140 9.98 17.50 21.22
N THR A 141 9.68 16.29 20.75
CA THR A 141 9.96 15.03 21.48
C THR A 141 11.29 14.38 21.14
N LEU A 142 12.16 15.09 20.38
CA LEU A 142 13.50 14.61 20.05
C LEU A 142 14.44 14.74 21.26
N LYS A 143 15.32 13.76 21.47
CA LYS A 143 16.40 13.86 22.47
C LYS A 143 17.34 15.00 22.14
N THR A 144 17.62 15.81 23.15
CA THR A 144 18.43 17.03 23.02
C THR A 144 19.91 16.82 23.29
N GLU A 145 20.30 15.69 23.92
CA GLU A 145 21.69 15.38 24.26
C GLU A 145 22.50 15.15 22.97
N GLY A 146 23.56 15.94 22.80
CA GLY A 146 24.40 15.90 21.60
C GLY A 146 23.81 16.52 20.34
N LEU A 147 22.53 16.92 20.36
CA LEU A 147 21.86 17.51 19.19
C LEU A 147 22.50 18.85 18.81
N ARG A 148 22.95 18.97 17.56
CA ARG A 148 23.57 20.18 16.98
C ARG A 148 22.61 20.97 16.11
N GLY A 149 21.62 20.30 15.48
CA GLY A 149 20.67 20.86 14.55
C GLY A 149 20.04 19.77 13.71
N GLY A 150 19.62 20.11 12.50
CA GLY A 150 19.05 19.13 11.58
C GLY A 150 19.06 19.60 10.14
N ALA A 151 18.49 18.79 9.27
CA ALA A 151 18.16 19.16 7.91
C ALA A 151 16.70 18.79 7.63
N VAL A 152 15.93 19.67 7.01
CA VAL A 152 14.55 19.40 6.60
C VAL A 152 14.45 19.24 5.09
N TYR A 153 13.68 18.26 4.66
CA TYR A 153 13.25 18.08 3.27
C TYR A 153 11.79 17.60 3.24
N TYR A 154 11.20 17.49 2.06
CA TYR A 154 9.80 17.12 1.90
C TYR A 154 9.66 15.92 0.98
N ASP A 155 8.82 14.98 1.38
CA ASP A 155 8.41 13.83 0.59
C ASP A 155 6.90 13.59 0.76
N GLY A 156 6.31 12.63 0.04
CA GLY A 156 4.87 12.38 0.12
C GLY A 156 4.51 11.42 1.24
N GLN A 157 3.37 11.68 1.88
CA GLN A 157 2.66 10.74 2.76
C GLN A 157 1.30 10.41 2.18
N PHE A 158 0.80 9.19 2.43
CA PHE A 158 -0.51 8.76 1.97
C PHE A 158 -1.12 7.66 2.84
N ASP A 159 -2.42 7.40 2.69
CA ASP A 159 -3.04 6.17 3.16
C ASP A 159 -3.04 5.13 2.03
N ASP A 160 -2.19 4.13 2.14
CA ASP A 160 -1.95 3.13 1.11
C ASP A 160 -3.18 2.26 0.80
N ALA A 161 -3.95 1.87 1.82
CA ALA A 161 -5.14 1.07 1.61
C ALA A 161 -6.30 1.91 1.06
N ARG A 162 -6.50 3.13 1.59
CA ARG A 162 -7.52 4.04 1.08
C ARG A 162 -7.26 4.40 -0.38
N LEU A 163 -6.01 4.73 -0.73
CA LEU A 163 -5.63 4.97 -2.12
C LEU A 163 -5.96 3.77 -3.01
N LEU A 164 -5.63 2.55 -2.56
CA LEU A 164 -5.92 1.35 -3.34
C LEU A 164 -7.42 1.13 -3.54
N ILE A 165 -8.26 1.35 -2.53
CA ILE A 165 -9.71 1.23 -2.66
C ILE A 165 -10.26 2.25 -3.67
N HIS A 166 -9.78 3.48 -3.64
CA HIS A 166 -10.14 4.49 -4.63
C HIS A 166 -9.60 4.15 -6.04
N MET A 167 -8.44 3.53 -6.14
CA MET A 167 -7.95 2.99 -7.42
C MET A 167 -8.85 1.87 -7.96
N VAL A 168 -9.39 1.00 -7.10
CA VAL A 168 -10.37 -0.04 -7.52
C VAL A 168 -11.64 0.62 -8.09
N ALA A 169 -12.16 1.66 -7.43
CA ALA A 169 -13.29 2.43 -7.94
C ALA A 169 -12.95 3.10 -9.29
N THR A 170 -11.76 3.73 -9.39
CA THR A 170 -11.27 4.31 -10.65
C THR A 170 -11.22 3.27 -11.77
N ALA A 171 -10.66 2.08 -11.52
CA ALA A 171 -10.60 1.01 -12.52
C ALA A 171 -12.01 0.62 -13.00
N PHE A 172 -12.98 0.54 -12.09
CA PHE A 172 -14.38 0.27 -12.43
C PHE A 172 -14.99 1.39 -13.29
N GLU A 173 -14.76 2.65 -12.95
CA GLU A 173 -15.21 3.83 -13.71
C GLU A 173 -14.61 3.88 -15.11
N GLN A 174 -13.36 3.43 -15.26
CA GLN A 174 -12.71 3.29 -16.57
C GLN A 174 -13.19 2.06 -17.37
N GLY A 175 -14.07 1.23 -16.80
CA GLY A 175 -14.70 0.11 -17.50
C GLY A 175 -14.12 -1.27 -17.18
N ALA A 176 -13.11 -1.39 -16.32
CA ALA A 176 -12.62 -2.68 -15.87
C ALA A 176 -13.69 -3.47 -15.09
N THR A 177 -13.59 -4.78 -15.13
CA THR A 177 -14.33 -5.70 -14.25
C THR A 177 -13.38 -6.24 -13.21
N LEU A 178 -13.68 -6.02 -11.92
CA LEU A 178 -12.81 -6.44 -10.82
C LEU A 178 -13.62 -7.30 -9.84
N LEU A 179 -13.02 -8.39 -9.38
CA LEU A 179 -13.59 -9.26 -8.34
C LEU A 179 -12.56 -9.54 -7.26
N ASN A 180 -12.92 -9.28 -6.01
CA ASN A 180 -12.25 -9.83 -4.83
C ASN A 180 -12.91 -11.15 -4.42
N TYR A 181 -12.24 -11.93 -3.58
CA TYR A 181 -12.65 -13.28 -3.16
C TYR A 181 -12.83 -14.26 -4.34
N VAL A 182 -12.02 -14.08 -5.39
CA VAL A 182 -11.95 -14.98 -6.54
C VAL A 182 -10.52 -15.45 -6.76
N GLU A 183 -10.25 -16.69 -6.40
CA GLU A 183 -8.94 -17.33 -6.52
C GLU A 183 -8.71 -17.88 -7.93
N VAL A 184 -7.61 -17.52 -8.56
CA VAL A 184 -7.13 -18.18 -9.78
C VAL A 184 -6.50 -19.52 -9.43
N THR A 185 -7.21 -20.60 -9.69
CA THR A 185 -6.80 -21.97 -9.35
C THR A 185 -5.83 -22.56 -10.38
N GLY A 186 -5.89 -22.09 -11.65
CA GLY A 186 -5.06 -22.58 -12.73
C GLY A 186 -4.98 -21.62 -13.92
N LEU A 187 -4.13 -21.97 -14.86
CA LEU A 187 -3.99 -21.28 -16.15
C LEU A 187 -4.43 -22.25 -17.26
N THR A 188 -5.13 -21.72 -18.25
CA THR A 188 -5.46 -22.47 -19.45
C THR A 188 -4.50 -22.13 -20.58
N LYS A 189 -4.30 -23.06 -21.52
CA LYS A 189 -3.40 -22.89 -22.66
C LYS A 189 -4.08 -23.27 -23.96
N ASP A 190 -3.71 -22.58 -25.00
CA ASP A 190 -4.10 -22.88 -26.37
C ASP A 190 -3.40 -24.14 -26.92
N ALA A 191 -3.69 -24.52 -28.17
CA ALA A 191 -3.09 -25.67 -28.85
C ALA A 191 -1.56 -25.55 -29.07
N HIS A 192 -1.01 -24.35 -28.96
CA HIS A 192 0.42 -24.07 -29.10
C HIS A 192 1.15 -23.98 -27.77
N GLY A 193 0.43 -24.11 -26.64
CA GLY A 193 0.98 -24.06 -25.29
C GLY A 193 1.07 -22.65 -24.70
N PHE A 194 0.52 -21.64 -25.38
CA PHE A 194 0.44 -20.29 -24.83
C PHE A 194 -0.75 -20.14 -23.86
N VAL A 195 -0.54 -19.38 -22.78
CA VAL A 195 -1.59 -19.07 -21.81
C VAL A 195 -2.69 -18.24 -22.51
N ASP A 196 -3.90 -18.78 -22.53
CA ASP A 196 -5.10 -18.20 -23.17
C ASP A 196 -6.22 -17.86 -22.17
N GLY A 197 -5.97 -18.00 -20.85
CA GLY A 197 -6.96 -17.71 -19.83
C GLY A 197 -6.63 -18.33 -18.49
N VAL A 198 -7.65 -18.33 -17.63
CA VAL A 198 -7.56 -18.83 -16.25
C VAL A 198 -8.76 -19.73 -15.91
N THR A 199 -8.53 -20.65 -14.97
CA THR A 199 -9.60 -21.25 -14.16
C THR A 199 -9.62 -20.53 -12.81
N ALA A 200 -10.80 -20.19 -12.32
CA ALA A 200 -10.96 -19.43 -11.09
C ALA A 200 -12.11 -19.99 -10.26
N ARG A 201 -12.04 -19.77 -8.96
CA ARG A 201 -13.01 -20.21 -7.97
C ARG A 201 -13.46 -19.01 -7.13
N ASP A 202 -14.76 -18.82 -7.03
CA ASP A 202 -15.37 -17.96 -6.03
C ASP A 202 -15.14 -18.56 -4.64
N VAL A 203 -14.42 -17.87 -3.78
CA VAL A 203 -14.04 -18.36 -2.44
C VAL A 203 -15.25 -18.42 -1.51
N GLU A 204 -16.27 -17.57 -1.72
CA GLU A 204 -17.47 -17.51 -0.88
C GLU A 204 -18.45 -18.65 -1.21
N THR A 205 -18.65 -18.94 -2.49
CA THR A 205 -19.65 -19.94 -2.95
C THR A 205 -19.02 -21.28 -3.31
N GLY A 206 -17.72 -21.33 -3.58
CA GLY A 206 -17.02 -22.50 -4.09
C GLY A 206 -17.22 -22.76 -5.58
N ASN A 207 -17.98 -21.93 -6.29
CA ASN A 207 -18.25 -22.10 -7.72
C ASN A 207 -16.99 -21.84 -8.55
N GLU A 208 -16.73 -22.72 -9.51
CA GLU A 208 -15.62 -22.60 -10.45
C GLU A 208 -16.10 -22.09 -11.80
N PHE A 209 -15.25 -21.31 -12.46
CA PHE A 209 -15.50 -20.85 -13.82
C PHE A 209 -14.18 -20.70 -14.60
N ARG A 210 -14.30 -20.59 -15.91
CA ARG A 210 -13.18 -20.31 -16.82
C ARG A 210 -13.37 -18.93 -17.45
N ALA A 211 -12.28 -18.15 -17.52
CA ALA A 211 -12.21 -16.92 -18.28
C ALA A 211 -11.10 -17.02 -19.32
N VAL A 212 -11.38 -16.57 -20.55
CA VAL A 212 -10.44 -16.59 -21.69
C VAL A 212 -9.97 -15.18 -21.96
N ALA A 213 -8.68 -15.01 -22.27
CA ALA A 213 -8.09 -13.72 -22.60
C ALA A 213 -7.04 -13.84 -23.71
N LYS A 214 -6.71 -12.72 -24.33
CA LYS A 214 -5.58 -12.63 -25.29
C LYS A 214 -4.24 -12.62 -24.57
N VAL A 215 -4.18 -12.11 -23.33
CA VAL A 215 -3.01 -12.14 -22.46
C VAL A 215 -3.42 -12.21 -20.98
N VAL A 216 -2.62 -12.91 -20.18
CA VAL A 216 -2.76 -12.97 -18.73
C VAL A 216 -1.56 -12.29 -18.08
N VAL A 217 -1.85 -11.34 -17.17
CA VAL A 217 -0.86 -10.60 -16.39
C VAL A 217 -0.85 -11.14 -14.96
N ASN A 218 0.30 -11.58 -14.53
CA ASN A 218 0.58 -12.00 -13.16
C ASN A 218 1.11 -10.80 -12.35
N ALA A 219 0.26 -10.23 -11.50
CA ALA A 219 0.57 -9.13 -10.59
C ALA A 219 0.41 -9.56 -9.11
N THR A 220 0.72 -10.83 -8.81
CA THR A 220 0.51 -11.44 -7.48
C THR A 220 1.64 -11.11 -6.47
N GLY A 221 2.51 -10.16 -6.80
CA GLY A 221 3.52 -9.60 -5.88
C GLY A 221 4.45 -10.67 -5.32
N ALA A 222 4.47 -10.85 -4.00
CA ALA A 222 5.35 -11.82 -3.33
C ALA A 222 5.02 -13.30 -3.68
N PHE A 223 3.87 -13.54 -4.30
CA PHE A 223 3.40 -14.87 -4.74
C PHE A 223 3.59 -15.11 -6.25
N SER A 224 4.28 -14.22 -6.97
CA SER A 224 4.40 -14.28 -8.43
C SER A 224 4.99 -15.59 -8.93
N ASP A 225 5.95 -16.16 -8.24
CA ASP A 225 6.55 -17.45 -8.62
C ASP A 225 5.55 -18.61 -8.54
N LEU A 226 4.54 -18.57 -7.67
CA LEU A 226 3.53 -19.63 -7.58
C LEU A 226 2.70 -19.72 -8.88
N LEU A 227 2.32 -18.59 -9.45
CA LEU A 227 1.56 -18.57 -10.70
C LEU A 227 2.46 -18.88 -11.90
N ARG A 228 3.72 -18.41 -11.90
CA ARG A 228 4.72 -18.74 -12.92
C ARG A 228 4.99 -20.25 -12.99
N LEU A 229 5.11 -20.93 -11.84
CA LEU A 229 5.30 -22.38 -11.78
C LEU A 229 4.07 -23.17 -12.29
N LYS A 230 2.86 -22.61 -12.17
CA LYS A 230 1.65 -23.18 -12.82
C LYS A 230 1.70 -23.03 -14.35
N ALA A 231 2.26 -21.92 -14.85
CA ALA A 231 2.44 -21.70 -16.29
C ALA A 231 3.60 -22.55 -16.87
N GLU A 232 4.72 -22.58 -16.16
CA GLU A 232 5.94 -23.25 -16.57
C GLU A 232 6.61 -23.92 -15.34
N PRO A 233 6.42 -25.23 -15.14
CA PRO A 233 6.97 -25.94 -13.96
C PRO A 233 8.49 -25.88 -13.81
N SER A 234 9.22 -25.58 -14.90
CA SER A 234 10.68 -25.42 -14.92
C SER A 234 11.14 -23.98 -14.71
N ALA A 235 10.23 -23.02 -14.47
CA ALA A 235 10.58 -21.62 -14.27
C ALA A 235 11.49 -21.44 -13.04
N ALA A 236 12.59 -20.71 -13.22
CA ALA A 236 13.45 -20.37 -12.08
C ALA A 236 12.77 -19.35 -11.17
N PRO A 237 12.88 -19.50 -9.83
CA PRO A 237 12.35 -18.51 -8.90
C PRO A 237 13.01 -17.15 -9.09
N MET A 238 12.20 -16.10 -9.13
CA MET A 238 12.66 -14.72 -9.28
C MET A 238 12.41 -13.86 -8.04
N ILE A 239 11.50 -14.26 -7.17
CA ILE A 239 11.15 -13.51 -5.96
C ILE A 239 12.05 -13.90 -4.79
N VAL A 240 12.57 -12.89 -4.10
CA VAL A 240 13.28 -13.02 -2.81
C VAL A 240 12.45 -12.25 -1.78
N PRO A 241 11.60 -12.95 -1.01
CA PRO A 241 10.72 -12.26 -0.08
C PRO A 241 11.51 -11.72 1.11
N SER A 242 11.23 -10.46 1.49
CA SER A 242 11.79 -9.81 2.67
C SER A 242 10.69 -9.18 3.50
N GLN A 243 10.66 -9.52 4.80
CA GLN A 243 9.70 -8.97 5.76
C GLN A 243 10.19 -7.63 6.31
N GLY A 244 9.26 -6.72 6.55
CA GLY A 244 9.48 -5.51 7.31
C GLY A 244 8.30 -5.22 8.20
N ILE A 245 8.56 -4.79 9.45
CA ILE A 245 7.52 -4.50 10.42
C ILE A 245 7.42 -3.02 10.74
N HIS A 246 6.28 -2.63 11.29
CA HIS A 246 6.04 -1.31 11.87
C HIS A 246 5.36 -1.45 13.23
N LEU A 247 5.69 -0.54 14.13
CA LEU A 247 5.04 -0.38 15.42
C LEU A 247 4.28 0.93 15.44
N VAL A 248 3.10 0.94 16.03
CA VAL A 248 2.24 2.11 16.17
C VAL A 248 2.10 2.49 17.63
N PHE A 249 2.24 3.78 17.91
CA PHE A 249 2.20 4.36 19.25
C PHE A 249 1.22 5.54 19.29
N GLU A 250 0.90 6.01 20.48
CA GLU A 250 0.18 7.26 20.68
C GLU A 250 0.93 8.45 20.03
N ALA A 251 0.18 9.44 19.54
CA ALA A 251 0.74 10.65 18.94
C ALA A 251 1.71 11.40 19.86
N SER A 252 1.59 11.21 21.18
CA SER A 252 2.47 11.82 22.19
C SER A 252 3.94 11.44 22.08
N PHE A 253 4.26 10.33 21.40
CA PHE A 253 5.65 9.91 21.14
C PHE A 253 6.34 10.74 20.07
N LEU A 254 5.58 11.27 19.08
CA LEU A 254 6.09 12.17 18.04
C LEU A 254 5.17 13.37 17.95
N GLN A 255 5.44 14.39 18.77
CA GLN A 255 4.70 15.65 18.72
C GLN A 255 5.19 16.52 17.56
N GLY A 256 4.27 17.30 16.99
CA GLY A 256 4.51 18.12 15.81
C GLY A 256 4.00 17.43 14.53
N GLU A 257 4.21 18.11 13.41
CA GLU A 257 3.73 17.67 12.09
C GLU A 257 4.85 17.10 11.20
N SER A 258 6.06 16.98 11.73
CA SER A 258 7.22 16.51 10.97
C SER A 258 7.58 15.08 11.31
N ALA A 259 8.07 14.35 10.31
CA ALA A 259 8.62 13.02 10.48
C ALA A 259 10.10 13.06 10.88
N ILE A 260 10.56 12.06 11.62
CA ILE A 260 11.99 11.79 11.82
C ILE A 260 12.46 10.80 10.75
N MET A 261 13.56 11.11 10.08
CA MET A 261 14.32 10.15 9.30
C MET A 261 15.66 9.90 9.98
N VAL A 262 15.90 8.66 10.39
CA VAL A 262 17.19 8.17 10.87
C VAL A 262 17.90 7.52 9.71
N PRO A 263 18.92 8.17 9.11
CA PRO A 263 19.51 7.70 7.84
C PRO A 263 20.38 6.45 8.02
N HIS A 264 21.00 6.29 9.19
CA HIS A 264 21.87 5.17 9.51
C HIS A 264 21.57 4.63 10.91
N THR A 265 20.92 3.47 10.96
CA THR A 265 20.81 2.69 12.19
C THR A 265 22.08 1.85 12.39
N ARG A 266 22.23 1.20 13.54
CA ARG A 266 23.41 0.36 13.85
C ARG A 266 23.66 -0.76 12.82
N ASP A 267 22.62 -1.18 12.11
CA ASP A 267 22.70 -2.21 11.06
C ASP A 267 22.68 -1.62 9.63
N GLY A 268 22.84 -0.29 9.49
CA GLY A 268 22.91 0.42 8.21
C GLY A 268 21.55 0.60 7.49
N ARG A 269 20.44 0.37 8.18
CA ARG A 269 19.09 0.60 7.64
C ARG A 269 18.64 2.04 7.89
N VAL A 270 17.55 2.42 7.23
CA VAL A 270 16.84 3.67 7.50
C VAL A 270 15.61 3.37 8.36
N LEU A 271 15.41 4.13 9.43
CA LEU A 271 14.20 4.09 10.23
C LEU A 271 13.45 5.41 10.09
N PHE A 272 12.14 5.32 10.01
CA PHE A 272 11.24 6.46 10.04
C PHE A 272 10.37 6.43 11.29
N ALA A 273 10.12 7.60 11.87
CA ALA A 273 9.01 7.82 12.77
C ALA A 273 8.13 8.92 12.17
N ILE A 274 6.89 8.61 11.85
CA ILE A 274 6.01 9.51 11.11
C ILE A 274 4.68 9.74 11.86
N PRO A 275 4.12 10.95 11.83
CA PRO A 275 2.75 11.18 12.25
C PRO A 275 1.80 10.56 11.20
N TRP A 276 0.81 9.76 11.61
CA TRP A 276 -0.13 9.13 10.70
C TRP A 276 -1.47 8.87 11.39
N HIS A 277 -2.56 9.46 10.87
CA HIS A 277 -3.92 9.34 11.43
C HIS A 277 -3.97 9.54 12.96
N GLY A 278 -3.33 10.60 13.46
CA GLY A 278 -3.33 10.91 14.90
C GLY A 278 -2.52 9.95 15.77
N HIS A 279 -1.63 9.16 15.17
CA HIS A 279 -0.73 8.21 15.84
C HIS A 279 0.71 8.42 15.37
N THR A 280 1.65 7.75 16.02
CA THR A 280 3.06 7.67 15.62
C THR A 280 3.35 6.31 15.03
N LEU A 281 3.71 6.27 13.75
CA LEU A 281 4.13 5.04 13.06
C LEU A 281 5.67 4.98 13.00
N VAL A 282 6.27 3.88 13.47
CA VAL A 282 7.73 3.69 13.48
C VAL A 282 8.10 2.42 12.72
N GLY A 283 9.02 2.52 11.79
CA GLY A 283 9.51 1.41 10.95
C GLY A 283 10.52 1.86 9.92
N THR A 284 11.20 0.97 9.25
CA THR A 284 10.84 -0.45 9.08
C THR A 284 12.07 -1.34 9.25
N THR A 285 11.85 -2.63 9.42
CA THR A 285 12.88 -3.66 9.35
C THR A 285 13.05 -4.21 7.92
N ASP A 286 14.05 -5.04 7.68
CA ASP A 286 14.29 -5.72 6.41
C ASP A 286 14.92 -7.09 6.69
N THR A 287 14.07 -8.11 6.85
CA THR A 287 14.45 -9.46 7.27
C THR A 287 14.15 -10.45 6.15
N PRO A 288 15.16 -11.11 5.56
CA PRO A 288 14.94 -12.19 4.58
C PRO A 288 14.09 -13.30 5.19
N ILE A 289 13.09 -13.78 4.45
CA ILE A 289 12.23 -14.90 4.86
C ILE A 289 12.21 -15.99 3.78
N GLY A 290 11.97 -17.23 4.20
CA GLY A 290 12.02 -18.38 3.29
C GLY A 290 10.83 -18.44 2.33
N ALA A 291 9.65 -17.97 2.75
CA ALA A 291 8.43 -17.97 1.93
C ALA A 291 7.54 -16.79 2.33
N ALA A 292 6.79 -16.25 1.36
CA ALA A 292 5.78 -15.25 1.61
C ALA A 292 4.51 -15.88 2.22
N THR A 293 3.84 -15.13 3.09
CA THR A 293 2.53 -15.46 3.65
C THR A 293 1.61 -14.24 3.55
N LEU A 294 0.30 -14.47 3.46
CA LEU A 294 -0.71 -13.40 3.42
C LEU A 294 -0.82 -12.67 4.76
N GLU A 295 -0.55 -13.37 5.87
CA GLU A 295 -0.56 -12.81 7.22
C GLU A 295 0.82 -13.02 7.85
N PRO A 296 1.82 -12.18 7.50
CA PRO A 296 3.12 -12.23 8.14
C PRO A 296 3.03 -11.72 9.57
N VAL A 297 3.79 -12.36 10.46
CA VAL A 297 3.84 -12.05 11.89
C VAL A 297 5.18 -11.41 12.21
N ALA A 298 5.19 -10.36 13.01
CA ALA A 298 6.40 -9.70 13.47
C ALA A 298 7.28 -10.65 14.29
N MET A 299 8.59 -10.65 14.02
CA MET A 299 9.55 -11.44 14.77
C MET A 299 10.05 -10.65 15.98
N GLU A 300 10.33 -11.33 17.08
CA GLU A 300 10.77 -10.69 18.32
C GLU A 300 11.98 -9.76 18.11
N GLN A 301 12.97 -10.23 17.40
CA GLN A 301 14.16 -9.44 17.07
C GLN A 301 13.88 -8.15 16.29
N GLU A 302 12.81 -8.12 15.48
CA GLU A 302 12.38 -6.95 14.73
C GLU A 302 11.71 -5.93 15.64
N ILE A 303 10.90 -6.40 16.59
CA ILE A 303 10.23 -5.57 17.60
C ILE A 303 11.28 -4.89 18.48
N GLU A 304 12.20 -5.69 19.04
CA GLU A 304 13.29 -5.18 19.89
C GLU A 304 14.15 -4.15 19.14
N PHE A 305 14.47 -4.40 17.87
CA PHE A 305 15.24 -3.47 17.05
C PHE A 305 14.56 -2.10 16.92
N ILE A 306 13.25 -2.08 16.62
CA ILE A 306 12.50 -0.81 16.46
C ILE A 306 12.40 -0.09 17.80
N LEU A 307 12.05 -0.78 18.90
CA LEU A 307 11.95 -0.18 20.23
C LEU A 307 13.29 0.42 20.68
N ALA A 308 14.37 -0.34 20.55
CA ALA A 308 15.71 0.10 20.92
C ALA A 308 16.17 1.30 20.08
N THR A 309 15.91 1.30 18.76
CA THR A 309 16.29 2.39 17.88
C THR A 309 15.48 3.64 18.15
N ALA A 310 14.15 3.54 18.25
CA ALA A 310 13.29 4.68 18.57
C ALA A 310 13.66 5.30 19.93
N GLY A 311 13.98 4.48 20.93
CA GLY A 311 14.43 4.92 22.24
C GLY A 311 15.76 5.69 22.24
N GLN A 312 16.54 5.65 21.16
CA GLN A 312 17.77 6.47 21.04
C GLN A 312 17.47 7.92 20.64
N TYR A 313 16.37 8.16 19.93
CA TYR A 313 16.03 9.47 19.36
C TYR A 313 14.90 10.18 20.12
N LEU A 314 13.95 9.43 20.71
CA LEU A 314 12.80 10.01 21.40
C LEU A 314 13.09 10.27 22.88
N THR A 315 12.57 11.37 23.42
CA THR A 315 12.70 11.75 24.84
C THR A 315 12.10 10.69 25.76
N LYS A 316 10.94 10.14 25.39
CA LYS A 316 10.34 8.96 26.03
C LYS A 316 10.70 7.73 25.20
N ALA A 317 11.54 6.85 25.74
CA ALA A 317 11.81 5.57 25.10
C ALA A 317 10.54 4.71 25.10
N PRO A 318 10.06 4.23 23.93
CA PRO A 318 8.88 3.40 23.87
C PRO A 318 9.17 1.99 24.43
N THR A 319 8.17 1.41 25.06
CA THR A 319 8.16 0.03 25.58
C THR A 319 7.13 -0.82 24.82
N ARG A 320 7.12 -2.13 25.09
CA ARG A 320 6.11 -3.04 24.50
C ARG A 320 4.69 -2.65 24.87
N ASP A 321 4.48 -2.17 26.10
CA ASP A 321 3.17 -1.77 26.61
C ASP A 321 2.62 -0.52 25.91
N ASP A 322 3.51 0.32 25.37
CA ASP A 322 3.13 1.52 24.62
C ASP A 322 2.67 1.20 23.17
N VAL A 323 2.88 -0.04 22.68
CA VAL A 323 2.53 -0.43 21.31
C VAL A 323 1.02 -0.67 21.20
N LEU A 324 0.37 0.12 20.37
CA LEU A 324 -1.07 0.02 20.06
C LEU A 324 -1.35 -1.04 18.99
N SER A 325 -0.47 -1.18 18.02
CA SER A 325 -0.53 -2.19 16.98
C SER A 325 0.86 -2.50 16.42
N VAL A 326 1.07 -3.74 16.00
CA VAL A 326 2.23 -4.18 15.21
C VAL A 326 1.74 -4.79 13.91
N PHE A 327 2.36 -4.45 12.79
CA PHE A 327 2.06 -5.13 11.54
C PHE A 327 3.32 -5.41 10.73
N ALA A 328 3.28 -6.50 9.97
CA ALA A 328 4.33 -6.94 9.07
C ALA A 328 3.88 -6.91 7.62
N GLY A 329 4.79 -6.60 6.70
CA GLY A 329 4.57 -6.67 5.26
C GLY A 329 5.73 -7.39 4.57
N VAL A 330 5.45 -8.07 3.46
CA VAL A 330 6.45 -8.81 2.69
C VAL A 330 6.76 -8.04 1.40
N ARG A 331 8.03 -7.69 1.21
CA ARG A 331 8.53 -7.06 -0.03
C ARG A 331 8.81 -8.14 -1.07
N PRO A 332 8.28 -8.02 -2.29
CA PRO A 332 8.61 -8.89 -3.42
C PRO A 332 9.90 -8.41 -4.10
N LEU A 333 11.05 -8.57 -3.43
CA LEU A 333 12.32 -8.21 -4.05
C LEU A 333 12.63 -9.17 -5.19
N VAL A 334 13.23 -8.65 -6.26
CA VAL A 334 13.52 -9.43 -7.47
C VAL A 334 15.01 -9.74 -7.55
N ARG A 335 15.33 -10.99 -7.81
CA ARG A 335 16.69 -11.47 -8.04
C ARG A 335 17.21 -10.89 -9.37
N ALA A 336 18.42 -10.38 -9.37
CA ALA A 336 19.06 -9.93 -10.61
C ALA A 336 19.22 -11.12 -11.59
N THR A 337 18.96 -10.87 -12.86
CA THR A 337 19.12 -11.86 -13.94
C THR A 337 20.57 -12.36 -13.99
N GLY A 338 20.75 -13.68 -13.98
CA GLY A 338 22.09 -14.32 -14.06
C GLY A 338 22.70 -14.73 -12.73
N VAL A 339 22.09 -14.42 -11.58
CA VAL A 339 22.55 -14.90 -10.25
C VAL A 339 21.87 -16.22 -9.91
N THR A 340 22.58 -17.33 -10.05
CA THR A 340 21.98 -18.67 -9.93
C THR A 340 21.99 -19.27 -8.53
N SER A 341 22.85 -18.83 -7.61
CA SER A 341 22.87 -19.32 -6.21
C SER A 341 23.79 -18.48 -5.33
N GLY A 342 23.40 -18.26 -4.07
CA GLY A 342 24.15 -17.57 -3.02
C GLY A 342 23.25 -16.74 -2.14
N ALA A 343 23.65 -16.50 -0.88
CA ALA A 343 22.98 -15.56 0.02
C ALA A 343 23.14 -14.13 -0.54
N VAL A 344 22.12 -13.64 -1.23
CA VAL A 344 22.12 -12.25 -1.75
C VAL A 344 21.64 -11.35 -0.63
N SER A 345 22.45 -10.34 -0.28
CA SER A 345 22.00 -9.29 0.64
C SER A 345 20.79 -8.58 0.05
N THR A 346 19.68 -8.50 0.81
CA THR A 346 18.45 -7.80 0.40
C THR A 346 18.70 -6.32 0.06
N ALA A 347 19.73 -5.71 0.67
CA ALA A 347 20.15 -4.35 0.39
C ALA A 347 20.76 -4.14 -1.01
N ALA A 348 21.27 -5.23 -1.64
CA ALA A 348 21.88 -5.19 -2.98
C ALA A 348 20.91 -5.56 -4.12
N LEU A 349 19.67 -6.01 -3.78
CA LEU A 349 18.67 -6.35 -4.78
C LEU A 349 18.08 -5.09 -5.42
N SER A 350 17.84 -5.14 -6.74
CA SER A 350 17.19 -4.06 -7.46
C SER A 350 15.79 -3.77 -6.88
N ARG A 351 15.48 -2.49 -6.80
CA ARG A 351 14.14 -2.00 -6.44
C ARG A 351 13.43 -1.38 -7.64
N ASP A 352 13.99 -1.56 -8.83
CA ASP A 352 13.27 -1.29 -10.07
C ASP A 352 12.23 -2.39 -10.28
N HIS A 353 11.17 -2.06 -11.01
CA HIS A 353 10.21 -3.07 -11.41
C HIS A 353 10.80 -3.94 -12.53
N VAL A 354 10.29 -5.15 -12.62
CA VAL A 354 10.64 -6.10 -13.66
C VAL A 354 9.37 -6.59 -14.33
N ILE A 355 9.37 -6.55 -15.66
CA ILE A 355 8.35 -7.21 -16.47
C ILE A 355 9.03 -8.40 -17.14
N HIS A 356 8.55 -9.60 -16.81
CA HIS A 356 9.07 -10.85 -17.34
C HIS A 356 7.98 -11.58 -18.14
N ILE A 357 8.28 -11.94 -19.35
CA ILE A 357 7.39 -12.72 -20.21
C ILE A 357 7.94 -14.14 -20.29
N ASP A 358 7.21 -15.08 -19.69
CA ASP A 358 7.53 -16.51 -19.75
C ASP A 358 7.31 -17.06 -21.16
N ARG A 359 7.93 -18.19 -21.52
CA ARG A 359 7.74 -18.83 -22.84
C ARG A 359 6.30 -19.18 -23.14
N SER A 360 5.51 -19.40 -22.09
CA SER A 360 4.07 -19.62 -22.17
C SER A 360 3.25 -18.37 -22.50
N GLY A 361 3.88 -17.19 -22.62
CA GLY A 361 3.19 -15.92 -22.82
C GLY A 361 2.58 -15.31 -21.54
N LEU A 362 2.80 -15.90 -20.36
CA LEU A 362 2.41 -15.25 -19.10
C LEU A 362 3.30 -14.03 -18.86
N VAL A 363 2.67 -12.86 -18.70
CA VAL A 363 3.36 -11.61 -18.36
C VAL A 363 3.38 -11.44 -16.85
N THR A 364 4.56 -11.38 -16.24
CA THR A 364 4.72 -11.17 -14.79
C THR A 364 5.30 -9.79 -14.53
N VAL A 365 4.61 -8.97 -13.73
CA VAL A 365 5.08 -7.67 -13.25
C VAL A 365 5.31 -7.74 -11.74
N CYS A 366 6.52 -7.43 -11.28
CA CYS A 366 6.90 -7.50 -9.87
C CYS A 366 8.07 -6.57 -9.53
N GLY A 367 8.39 -6.45 -8.23
CA GLY A 367 9.35 -5.47 -7.74
C GLY A 367 8.76 -4.06 -7.70
N GLY A 368 9.61 -3.05 -7.93
CA GLY A 368 9.19 -1.65 -7.93
C GLY A 368 8.76 -1.13 -6.55
N LYS A 369 7.99 -0.05 -6.56
CA LYS A 369 7.52 0.65 -5.36
C LYS A 369 6.08 1.11 -5.52
N TRP A 370 5.41 1.37 -4.41
CA TRP A 370 4.11 2.04 -4.40
C TRP A 370 4.14 3.36 -5.17
N THR A 371 5.16 4.18 -4.95
CA THR A 371 5.33 5.49 -5.61
C THR A 371 5.26 5.39 -7.13
N THR A 372 5.79 4.32 -7.73
CA THR A 372 5.91 4.15 -9.18
C THR A 372 4.86 3.21 -9.78
N TYR A 373 3.78 2.86 -9.03
CA TYR A 373 2.77 1.90 -9.50
C TYR A 373 2.19 2.24 -10.87
N ARG A 374 1.98 3.54 -11.14
CA ARG A 374 1.41 4.03 -12.41
C ARG A 374 2.35 3.73 -13.58
N HIS A 375 3.65 4.06 -13.43
CA HIS A 375 4.66 3.78 -14.46
C HIS A 375 4.87 2.28 -14.68
N MET A 376 4.88 1.49 -13.61
CA MET A 376 4.90 0.03 -13.68
C MET A 376 3.71 -0.51 -14.48
N ALA A 377 2.53 0.07 -14.29
CA ALA A 377 1.32 -0.30 -15.01
C ALA A 377 1.41 0.06 -16.48
N GLU A 378 1.85 1.28 -16.81
CA GLU A 378 2.09 1.75 -18.18
C GLU A 378 3.01 0.79 -18.94
N ASP A 379 4.20 0.50 -18.41
CA ASP A 379 5.16 -0.41 -19.03
C ASP A 379 4.61 -1.83 -19.19
N CYS A 380 3.87 -2.31 -18.20
CA CYS A 380 3.26 -3.64 -18.25
C CYS A 380 2.19 -3.72 -19.34
N VAL A 381 1.33 -2.73 -19.44
CA VAL A 381 0.25 -2.69 -20.45
C VAL A 381 0.83 -2.57 -21.87
N ASP A 382 1.89 -1.77 -22.06
CA ASP A 382 2.57 -1.64 -23.35
C ASP A 382 3.11 -2.98 -23.84
N GLN A 383 3.81 -3.73 -22.96
CA GLN A 383 4.36 -5.02 -23.32
C GLN A 383 3.27 -6.09 -23.49
N ALA A 384 2.26 -6.12 -22.60
CA ALA A 384 1.16 -7.06 -22.69
C ALA A 384 0.29 -6.83 -23.93
N ALA A 385 0.01 -5.57 -24.29
CA ALA A 385 -0.73 -5.22 -25.50
C ALA A 385 0.04 -5.63 -26.77
N THR A 386 1.36 -5.41 -26.79
CA THR A 386 2.22 -5.84 -27.90
C THR A 386 2.21 -7.36 -28.06
N LEU A 387 2.38 -8.11 -26.95
CA LEU A 387 2.34 -9.59 -26.96
C LEU A 387 1.01 -10.12 -27.47
N ALA A 388 -0.10 -9.51 -27.02
CA ALA A 388 -1.47 -9.89 -27.38
C ALA A 388 -1.91 -9.37 -28.76
N GLN A 389 -1.05 -8.66 -29.48
CA GLN A 389 -1.37 -8.00 -30.77
C GLN A 389 -2.62 -7.12 -30.68
N LEU A 390 -2.78 -6.43 -29.57
CA LEU A 390 -3.86 -5.46 -29.40
C LEU A 390 -3.53 -4.17 -30.18
N PRO A 391 -4.54 -3.42 -30.63
CA PRO A 391 -4.31 -2.10 -31.23
C PRO A 391 -3.53 -1.21 -30.26
N GLU A 392 -2.46 -0.59 -30.73
CA GLU A 392 -1.66 0.35 -29.95
C GLU A 392 -2.52 1.55 -29.51
N LYS A 393 -2.48 1.88 -28.23
CA LYS A 393 -3.19 3.03 -27.65
C LYS A 393 -2.29 3.69 -26.60
N PRO A 394 -2.18 5.03 -26.62
CA PRO A 394 -1.31 5.74 -25.66
C PRO A 394 -1.83 5.64 -24.22
N CYS A 395 -0.90 5.66 -23.28
CA CYS A 395 -1.22 5.79 -21.87
C CYS A 395 -1.83 7.18 -21.57
N VAL A 396 -2.90 7.18 -20.78
CA VAL A 396 -3.63 8.41 -20.38
C VAL A 396 -3.61 8.64 -18.86
N THR A 397 -2.96 7.75 -18.11
CA THR A 397 -3.02 7.76 -16.63
C THR A 397 -2.17 8.85 -15.96
N HIS A 398 -1.35 9.58 -16.73
CA HIS A 398 -0.57 10.71 -16.18
C HIS A 398 -1.45 11.78 -15.53
N HIS A 399 -2.63 12.02 -16.07
CA HIS A 399 -3.58 13.04 -15.63
C HIS A 399 -4.97 12.46 -15.36
N LEU A 400 -5.00 11.18 -14.99
CA LEU A 400 -6.25 10.52 -14.61
C LEU A 400 -6.44 10.68 -13.09
N HIS A 401 -7.41 11.50 -12.73
CA HIS A 401 -7.79 11.67 -11.33
C HIS A 401 -8.28 10.35 -10.74
N ILE A 402 -7.85 10.06 -9.53
CA ILE A 402 -8.30 8.91 -8.76
C ILE A 402 -9.67 9.22 -8.15
N HIS A 403 -10.55 8.24 -8.09
CA HIS A 403 -11.86 8.33 -7.46
C HIS A 403 -11.80 9.06 -6.12
N GLY A 404 -12.81 9.85 -5.82
CA GLY A 404 -12.80 10.73 -4.65
C GLY A 404 -12.06 12.05 -4.84
N PHE A 405 -11.46 12.29 -6.02
CA PHE A 405 -10.84 13.57 -6.35
C PHE A 405 -11.85 14.74 -6.20
N HIS A 406 -11.38 15.82 -5.62
CA HIS A 406 -12.09 17.11 -5.56
C HIS A 406 -11.06 18.25 -5.55
N ASP A 407 -11.49 19.44 -6.00
CA ASP A 407 -10.62 20.62 -6.13
C ASP A 407 -10.42 21.40 -4.82
N GLU A 408 -11.11 21.02 -3.74
CA GLU A 408 -10.98 21.69 -2.45
C GLU A 408 -9.60 21.43 -1.83
N ALA A 409 -9.04 22.46 -1.21
CA ALA A 409 -7.82 22.29 -0.44
C ALA A 409 -8.04 21.30 0.72
N LYS A 410 -7.06 20.43 0.97
CA LYS A 410 -7.12 19.41 2.03
C LYS A 410 -7.55 19.99 3.38
N GLU A 411 -7.07 21.20 3.72
CA GLU A 411 -7.41 21.86 4.98
C GLU A 411 -8.89 22.26 5.06
N GLU A 412 -9.50 22.64 3.93
CA GLU A 412 -10.93 22.98 3.86
C GLU A 412 -11.77 21.73 3.98
N ALA A 413 -11.45 20.67 3.22
CA ALA A 413 -12.11 19.38 3.34
C ALA A 413 -11.99 18.78 4.76
N ALA A 414 -10.82 18.89 5.40
CA ALA A 414 -10.64 18.44 6.77
C ALA A 414 -11.47 19.23 7.79
N LYS A 415 -11.65 20.55 7.59
CA LYS A 415 -12.53 21.37 8.43
C LYS A 415 -13.99 20.99 8.25
N GLU A 416 -14.41 20.71 7.02
CA GLU A 416 -15.80 20.36 6.71
C GLU A 416 -16.17 18.94 7.11
N PHE A 417 -15.30 17.96 6.81
CA PHE A 417 -15.61 16.54 6.94
C PHE A 417 -14.87 15.83 8.08
N GLY A 418 -13.88 16.47 8.71
CA GLY A 418 -13.09 15.83 9.76
C GLY A 418 -12.41 14.55 9.28
N ALA A 419 -12.61 13.45 10.00
CA ALA A 419 -12.03 12.15 9.65
C ALA A 419 -12.54 11.58 8.32
N LEU A 420 -13.74 11.98 7.87
CA LEU A 420 -14.30 11.52 6.59
C LEU A 420 -13.59 12.15 5.37
N ALA A 421 -12.79 13.21 5.53
CA ALA A 421 -12.09 13.87 4.42
C ALA A 421 -11.23 12.92 3.59
N VAL A 422 -10.75 11.83 4.16
CA VAL A 422 -9.97 10.79 3.47
C VAL A 422 -10.75 10.07 2.37
N HIS A 423 -12.09 10.11 2.42
CA HIS A 423 -12.97 9.57 1.39
C HIS A 423 -13.12 10.49 0.16
N GLY A 424 -12.55 11.71 0.21
CA GLY A 424 -12.68 12.67 -0.87
C GLY A 424 -14.15 13.05 -1.13
N SER A 425 -14.56 13.06 -2.40
CA SER A 425 -15.96 13.39 -2.77
C SER A 425 -17.00 12.45 -2.16
N ASP A 426 -16.64 11.23 -1.79
CA ASP A 426 -17.56 10.27 -1.16
C ASP A 426 -17.95 10.69 0.27
N ALA A 427 -17.17 11.57 0.91
CA ALA A 427 -17.51 12.11 2.22
C ALA A 427 -18.89 12.77 2.27
N TYR A 428 -19.32 13.41 1.17
CA TYR A 428 -20.67 13.96 1.04
C TYR A 428 -21.76 12.90 1.13
N GLU A 429 -21.57 11.77 0.45
CA GLU A 429 -22.54 10.69 0.43
C GLU A 429 -22.56 9.94 1.77
N ILE A 430 -21.40 9.76 2.43
CA ILE A 430 -21.33 9.19 3.79
C ILE A 430 -22.06 10.10 4.78
N ARG A 431 -21.89 11.43 4.68
CA ARG A 431 -22.62 12.40 5.51
C ARG A 431 -24.14 12.33 5.32
N LYS A 432 -24.62 12.14 4.08
CA LYS A 432 -26.05 11.94 3.81
C LYS A 432 -26.61 10.70 4.48
N LEU A 433 -25.83 9.62 4.59
CA LEU A 433 -26.25 8.44 5.38
C LEU A 433 -26.49 8.82 6.84
N ILE A 434 -25.59 9.63 7.42
CA ILE A 434 -25.71 10.11 8.81
C ILE A 434 -26.93 11.05 8.95
N GLU A 435 -27.19 11.91 7.97
CA GLU A 435 -28.37 12.81 7.97
C GLU A 435 -29.68 12.02 7.90
N THR A 436 -29.69 10.87 7.20
CA THR A 436 -30.85 10.00 7.09
C THR A 436 -31.10 9.19 8.37
N ASP A 437 -30.01 8.75 9.03
CA ASP A 437 -30.02 8.03 10.30
C ASP A 437 -28.89 8.55 11.19
N ALA A 438 -29.23 9.41 12.15
CA ALA A 438 -28.27 10.01 13.07
C ALA A 438 -27.47 8.97 13.90
N GLY A 439 -28.02 7.77 14.12
CA GLY A 439 -27.34 6.67 14.78
C GLY A 439 -26.09 6.17 14.01
N LEU A 440 -26.04 6.38 12.69
CA LEU A 440 -24.88 6.05 11.88
C LEU A 440 -23.68 7.02 12.09
N GLY A 441 -23.93 8.19 12.66
CA GLY A 441 -22.88 9.13 13.06
C GLY A 441 -22.19 8.78 14.38
N GLU A 442 -22.68 7.79 15.11
CA GLU A 442 -22.05 7.37 16.36
C GLU A 442 -20.68 6.73 16.11
N PRO A 443 -19.65 7.08 16.92
CA PRO A 443 -18.33 6.49 16.80
C PRO A 443 -18.37 5.00 17.15
N LEU A 444 -17.61 4.20 16.42
CA LEU A 444 -17.45 2.77 16.70
C LEU A 444 -16.64 2.50 17.98
N HIS A 445 -15.70 3.40 18.32
CA HIS A 445 -14.89 3.33 19.53
C HIS A 445 -14.29 4.70 19.89
N ALA A 446 -14.22 5.01 21.18
CA ALA A 446 -13.75 6.32 21.64
C ALA A 446 -12.28 6.66 21.29
N ALA A 447 -11.42 5.66 21.09
CA ALA A 447 -10.02 5.85 20.75
C ALA A 447 -9.75 6.09 19.25
N LEU A 448 -10.75 5.93 18.39
CA LEU A 448 -10.58 6.05 16.93
C LEU A 448 -11.75 6.86 16.32
N PRO A 449 -11.50 7.63 15.26
CA PRO A 449 -12.49 8.58 14.75
C PRO A 449 -13.58 7.98 13.86
N TYR A 450 -13.59 6.66 13.67
CA TYR A 450 -14.45 5.99 12.71
C TYR A 450 -15.89 5.86 13.20
N VAL A 451 -16.85 6.11 12.28
CA VAL A 451 -18.28 6.07 12.55
C VAL A 451 -18.98 4.89 11.88
N LYS A 452 -20.18 4.55 12.34
CA LYS A 452 -20.96 3.42 11.80
C LYS A 452 -21.28 3.56 10.31
N ALA A 453 -21.48 4.79 9.81
CA ALA A 453 -21.76 5.07 8.40
C ALA A 453 -20.64 4.57 7.47
N GLU A 454 -19.38 4.61 7.90
CA GLU A 454 -18.26 4.12 7.10
C GLU A 454 -18.32 2.60 6.88
N VAL A 455 -18.86 1.85 7.84
CA VAL A 455 -19.08 0.39 7.70
C VAL A 455 -20.13 0.11 6.62
N ILE A 456 -21.24 0.84 6.66
CA ILE A 456 -22.32 0.71 5.68
C ILE A 456 -21.80 1.09 4.28
N TRP A 457 -21.05 2.20 4.19
CA TRP A 457 -20.41 2.64 2.95
C TRP A 457 -19.47 1.59 2.38
N ALA A 458 -18.59 1.05 3.23
CA ALA A 458 -17.63 0.01 2.84
C ALA A 458 -18.30 -1.23 2.26
N ALA A 459 -19.40 -1.69 2.87
CA ALA A 459 -20.17 -2.86 2.40
C ALA A 459 -20.89 -2.58 1.07
N ARG A 460 -21.51 -1.39 0.93
CA ARG A 460 -22.33 -1.04 -0.24
C ARG A 460 -21.52 -0.64 -1.46
N HIS A 461 -20.43 0.12 -1.27
CA HIS A 461 -19.73 0.85 -2.33
C HIS A 461 -18.27 0.43 -2.51
N GLU A 462 -17.61 -0.16 -1.50
CA GLU A 462 -16.19 -0.46 -1.53
C GLU A 462 -15.88 -1.97 -1.51
N MET A 463 -16.87 -2.81 -1.80
CA MET A 463 -16.75 -4.27 -1.91
C MET A 463 -16.19 -4.95 -0.64
N ALA A 464 -16.36 -4.36 0.56
CA ALA A 464 -16.01 -5.02 1.80
C ALA A 464 -16.95 -6.22 2.06
N ARG A 465 -16.37 -7.41 2.28
CA ARG A 465 -17.06 -8.68 2.44
C ARG A 465 -16.87 -9.30 3.81
N THR A 466 -15.87 -8.85 4.57
CA THR A 466 -15.53 -9.39 5.90
C THR A 466 -15.31 -8.26 6.91
N VAL A 467 -15.41 -8.61 8.20
CA VAL A 467 -15.08 -7.69 9.30
C VAL A 467 -13.63 -7.20 9.17
N GLU A 468 -12.72 -8.07 8.72
CA GLU A 468 -11.33 -7.71 8.48
C GLU A 468 -11.19 -6.65 7.39
N ASP A 469 -11.91 -6.76 6.27
CA ASP A 469 -11.85 -5.78 5.19
C ASP A 469 -12.14 -4.37 5.70
N THR A 470 -13.21 -4.26 6.50
CA THR A 470 -13.65 -3.00 7.09
C THR A 470 -12.62 -2.46 8.09
N LEU A 471 -12.22 -3.27 9.07
CA LEU A 471 -11.36 -2.81 10.16
C LEU A 471 -9.88 -2.67 9.78
N ALA A 472 -9.41 -3.39 8.79
CA ALA A 472 -8.02 -3.33 8.36
C ALA A 472 -7.78 -2.37 7.19
N ARG A 473 -8.69 -2.30 6.18
CA ARG A 473 -8.43 -1.63 4.90
C ARG A 473 -9.40 -0.51 4.54
N ARG A 474 -10.59 -0.46 5.16
CA ARG A 474 -11.53 0.66 4.94
C ARG A 474 -11.37 1.74 6.02
N THR A 475 -11.24 1.33 7.29
CA THR A 475 -11.08 2.26 8.43
C THR A 475 -9.66 2.32 8.99
N ARG A 476 -8.77 1.40 8.70
CA ARG A 476 -7.40 1.29 9.26
C ARG A 476 -7.33 1.02 10.76
N ALA A 477 -8.46 0.77 11.43
CA ALA A 477 -8.54 0.58 12.88
C ALA A 477 -7.57 -0.49 13.40
N LEU A 478 -7.47 -1.64 12.71
CA LEU A 478 -6.57 -2.74 13.07
C LEU A 478 -5.09 -2.31 13.05
N PHE A 479 -4.71 -1.46 12.10
CA PHE A 479 -3.34 -0.98 11.96
C PHE A 479 -2.99 0.15 12.94
N LEU A 480 -3.98 0.95 13.36
CA LEU A 480 -3.77 2.06 14.29
C LEU A 480 -3.80 1.59 15.74
N ASN A 481 -4.82 0.81 16.10
CA ASN A 481 -5.01 0.30 17.47
C ASN A 481 -5.75 -1.04 17.43
N ALA A 482 -5.00 -2.12 17.50
CA ALA A 482 -5.53 -3.47 17.36
C ALA A 482 -6.52 -3.84 18.49
N ARG A 483 -6.30 -3.34 19.73
CA ARG A 483 -7.22 -3.58 20.84
C ARG A 483 -8.55 -2.85 20.64
N ALA A 484 -8.51 -1.61 20.17
CA ALA A 484 -9.72 -0.86 19.80
C ALA A 484 -10.46 -1.54 18.64
N ALA A 485 -9.76 -2.01 17.61
CA ALA A 485 -10.37 -2.74 16.50
C ALA A 485 -11.07 -4.03 16.95
N LEU A 486 -10.48 -4.78 17.89
CA LEU A 486 -11.12 -5.95 18.50
C LEU A 486 -12.41 -5.57 19.25
N ALA A 487 -12.41 -4.42 19.93
CA ALA A 487 -13.61 -3.92 20.63
C ALA A 487 -14.70 -3.45 19.65
N MET A 488 -14.32 -2.90 18.48
CA MET A 488 -15.24 -2.47 17.42
C MET A 488 -15.89 -3.65 16.67
N ALA A 489 -15.21 -4.79 16.59
CA ALA A 489 -15.56 -5.90 15.72
C ALA A 489 -17.03 -6.41 15.89
N PRO A 490 -17.59 -6.53 17.10
CA PRO A 490 -19.00 -6.94 17.24
C PRO A 490 -19.99 -5.98 16.55
N ALA A 491 -19.84 -4.68 16.76
CA ALA A 491 -20.70 -3.67 16.14
C ALA A 491 -20.53 -3.63 14.61
N VAL A 492 -19.30 -3.78 14.12
CA VAL A 492 -19.01 -3.86 12.69
C VAL A 492 -19.65 -5.11 12.10
N ALA A 493 -19.57 -6.27 12.78
CA ALA A 493 -20.20 -7.51 12.31
C ALA A 493 -21.73 -7.40 12.25
N ASP A 494 -22.37 -6.73 13.23
CA ASP A 494 -23.81 -6.50 13.24
C ASP A 494 -24.25 -5.63 12.06
N LEU A 495 -23.55 -4.55 11.80
CA LEU A 495 -23.82 -3.66 10.66
C LEU A 495 -23.62 -4.38 9.32
N MET A 496 -22.52 -5.11 9.17
CA MET A 496 -22.24 -5.86 7.95
C MET A 496 -23.24 -7.02 7.75
N ALA A 497 -23.67 -7.69 8.83
CA ALA A 497 -24.68 -8.74 8.75
C ALA A 497 -26.00 -8.20 8.20
N SER A 498 -26.42 -7.02 8.65
CA SER A 498 -27.62 -6.32 8.13
C SER A 498 -27.48 -5.98 6.64
N GLU A 499 -26.33 -5.47 6.22
CA GLU A 499 -26.10 -5.04 4.84
C GLU A 499 -25.90 -6.21 3.85
N LEU A 500 -25.22 -7.26 4.30
CA LEU A 500 -24.83 -8.39 3.45
C LEU A 500 -25.75 -9.61 3.60
N GLY A 501 -26.75 -9.53 4.49
CA GLY A 501 -27.71 -10.63 4.72
C GLY A 501 -27.09 -11.84 5.40
N TRP A 502 -26.12 -11.64 6.32
CA TRP A 502 -25.51 -12.75 7.04
C TRP A 502 -26.47 -13.35 8.07
N ASP A 503 -26.47 -14.64 8.18
CA ASP A 503 -27.06 -15.34 9.32
C ASP A 503 -26.13 -15.31 10.55
N GLU A 504 -26.62 -15.74 11.69
CA GLU A 504 -25.86 -15.74 12.95
C GLU A 504 -24.62 -16.65 12.89
N ALA A 505 -24.67 -17.73 12.12
CA ALA A 505 -23.53 -18.63 11.93
C ALA A 505 -22.41 -17.93 11.15
N THR A 506 -22.75 -17.23 10.08
CA THR A 506 -21.82 -16.44 9.27
C THR A 506 -21.22 -15.29 10.10
N ARG A 507 -22.07 -14.55 10.82
CA ARG A 507 -21.63 -13.48 11.71
C ARG A 507 -20.60 -13.97 12.74
N THR A 508 -20.89 -15.09 13.40
CA THR A 508 -20.01 -15.72 14.40
C THR A 508 -18.68 -16.14 13.77
N LYS A 509 -18.73 -16.74 12.57
CA LYS A 509 -17.53 -17.14 11.81
C LYS A 509 -16.67 -15.93 11.44
N GLN A 510 -17.27 -14.82 10.99
CA GLN A 510 -16.56 -13.58 10.65
C GLN A 510 -15.86 -12.97 11.87
N LEU A 511 -16.51 -12.95 13.04
CA LEU A 511 -15.91 -12.48 14.28
C LEU A 511 -14.74 -13.36 14.73
N ALA A 512 -14.86 -14.68 14.63
CA ALA A 512 -13.77 -15.59 14.97
C ALA A 512 -12.57 -15.39 14.04
N ALA A 513 -12.80 -15.35 12.72
CA ALA A 513 -11.75 -15.13 11.74
C ALA A 513 -11.02 -13.80 11.95
N PHE A 514 -11.77 -12.73 12.24
CA PHE A 514 -11.14 -11.43 12.54
C PHE A 514 -10.30 -11.46 13.82
N ARG A 515 -10.77 -12.13 14.89
CA ARG A 515 -10.00 -12.27 16.13
C ARG A 515 -8.68 -13.00 15.91
N ASP A 516 -8.70 -14.06 15.12
CA ASP A 516 -7.50 -14.84 14.77
C ASP A 516 -6.47 -13.96 14.03
N VAL A 517 -6.91 -13.15 13.06
CA VAL A 517 -6.03 -12.20 12.36
C VAL A 517 -5.54 -11.12 13.32
N ALA A 518 -6.43 -10.49 14.09
CA ALA A 518 -6.10 -9.36 14.96
C ALA A 518 -5.13 -9.74 16.10
N ALA A 519 -5.09 -11.01 16.51
CA ALA A 519 -4.12 -11.51 17.50
C ALA A 519 -2.67 -11.28 17.05
N ASN A 520 -2.38 -11.28 15.74
CA ASN A 520 -1.04 -11.01 15.22
C ASN A 520 -0.63 -9.53 15.29
N TYR A 521 -1.58 -8.63 15.57
CA TYR A 521 -1.37 -7.18 15.66
C TYR A 521 -1.27 -6.68 17.11
N VAL A 522 -1.59 -7.51 18.08
CA VAL A 522 -1.50 -7.19 19.52
C VAL A 522 -0.19 -7.71 20.06
N LEU A 523 0.66 -6.82 20.59
CA LEU A 523 1.79 -7.26 21.41
C LEU A 523 1.29 -7.57 22.83
N HIS A 524 1.70 -8.74 23.29
CA HIS A 524 1.56 -9.10 24.70
C HIS A 524 2.81 -8.65 25.47
N PRO A 525 2.66 -8.24 26.72
CA PRO A 525 3.76 -7.81 27.60
C PRO A 525 4.88 -8.83 27.72
#